data_db997c35a2ce7d909f417ec4d3ca4f64
#
_entry.id   db997c35a2ce7d909f417ec4d3ca4f64
#
_cell.length_a   1.000
_cell.length_b   1.000
_cell.length_c   1.000
_cell.angle_alpha   90.00
_cell.angle_beta   90.00
_cell.angle_gamma   90.00
#
_symmetry.space_group_name_H-M   'P 1'
#
loop_
_entity.id
_entity.type
_entity.pdbx_description
1 polymer ?
#
loop_
_entity_poly.entity_id
_entity_poly.type
_entity_poly.pdbx_seq_one_letter_code
_entity_poly.pdbx_strand_id
1 'polypeptide(L)'
;MRGFLHHLFRDKSVATMLLTASFIIGLCALAPSLFVLIVLDKYLASGITSTLISLSVGAIILLCFEFAFRQNRASMIQALNRKIFQPIVNALNKKIKETQISGEEFKTIEKAGAVIKGATNSSITGYILDWPFVLMFVIALLFINWTAAIIASIFMIIMMVLTAQRVNLNLQQDSTANLEIFLMGLMTITILAIGSYSVLQYGNITLGALIGSNILASRALQGANKFAKAREAIKQRDRATAQIISFVNKK
;
A
#
# COMPACT_ATOMS: atom_id res chain seq x y z
N MET A 1 1.18 -1.34 -17.55
CA MET A 1 2.10 -1.05 -16.44
C MET A 1 3.40 -0.38 -16.91
N ARG A 2 4.08 -0.87 -17.97
CA ARG A 2 5.31 -0.24 -18.49
C ARG A 2 5.13 1.23 -18.90
N GLY A 3 4.06 1.59 -19.61
CA GLY A 3 3.84 2.98 -20.05
C GLY A 3 3.65 3.98 -18.92
N PHE A 4 2.94 3.61 -17.85
CA PHE A 4 2.73 4.50 -16.70
C PHE A 4 4.02 4.73 -15.91
N LEU A 5 4.75 3.66 -15.62
CA LEU A 5 6.05 3.77 -14.94
C LEU A 5 7.02 4.59 -15.79
N HIS A 6 7.04 4.39 -17.11
CA HIS A 6 7.88 5.18 -18.01
C HIS A 6 7.56 6.68 -17.93
N HIS A 7 6.28 7.06 -17.88
CA HIS A 7 5.89 8.47 -17.71
C HIS A 7 6.22 9.01 -16.33
N LEU A 8 6.06 8.19 -15.27
CA LEU A 8 6.40 8.57 -13.89
C LEU A 8 7.91 8.80 -13.71
N PHE A 9 8.73 7.96 -14.35
CA PHE A 9 10.20 8.00 -14.25
C PHE A 9 10.87 8.80 -15.38
N ARG A 10 10.10 9.45 -16.27
CA ARG A 10 10.65 10.27 -17.34
C ARG A 10 11.43 11.47 -16.81
N ASP A 11 10.97 12.04 -15.72
CA ASP A 11 11.67 13.12 -15.00
C ASP A 11 12.41 12.51 -13.81
N LYS A 12 13.73 12.33 -13.96
CA LYS A 12 14.59 11.69 -12.95
C LYS A 12 14.52 12.40 -11.59
N SER A 13 14.41 13.73 -11.58
CA SER A 13 14.35 14.52 -10.34
C SER A 13 13.06 14.23 -9.56
N VAL A 14 11.91 14.20 -10.24
CA VAL A 14 10.62 13.88 -9.61
C VAL A 14 10.60 12.43 -9.13
N ALA A 15 11.15 11.50 -9.92
CA ALA A 15 11.22 10.10 -9.55
C ALA A 15 12.06 9.87 -8.28
N THR A 16 13.26 10.48 -8.20
CA THR A 16 14.11 10.36 -7.01
C THR A 16 13.43 10.96 -5.78
N MET A 17 12.80 12.12 -5.91
CA MET A 17 12.08 12.76 -4.80
C MET A 17 10.89 11.91 -4.29
N LEU A 18 10.15 11.25 -5.19
CA LEU A 18 9.06 10.33 -4.81
C LEU A 18 9.59 9.07 -4.13
N LEU A 19 10.71 8.51 -4.61
CA LEU A 19 11.32 7.33 -4.01
C LEU A 19 11.92 7.62 -2.63
N THR A 20 12.62 8.75 -2.47
CA THR A 20 13.15 9.16 -1.17
C THR A 20 12.03 9.43 -0.17
N ALA A 21 10.95 10.09 -0.58
CA ALA A 21 9.78 10.26 0.27
C ALA A 21 9.16 8.91 0.69
N SER A 22 9.03 7.95 -0.23
CA SER A 22 8.53 6.61 0.09
C SER A 22 9.45 5.84 1.04
N PHE A 23 10.77 6.00 0.90
CA PHE A 23 11.75 5.40 1.82
C PHE A 23 11.60 5.95 3.24
N ILE A 24 11.52 7.27 3.39
CA ILE A 24 11.33 7.93 4.68
C ILE A 24 10.00 7.51 5.32
N ILE A 25 8.91 7.47 4.53
CA ILE A 25 7.62 6.97 4.99
C ILE A 25 7.73 5.53 5.50
N GLY A 26 8.44 4.66 4.78
CA GLY A 26 8.68 3.27 5.18
C GLY A 26 9.43 3.16 6.50
N LEU A 27 10.48 3.97 6.69
CA LEU A 27 11.24 4.02 7.96
C LEU A 27 10.36 4.51 9.12
N CYS A 28 9.65 5.63 8.94
CA CYS A 28 8.76 6.16 9.98
C CYS A 28 7.65 5.16 10.35
N ALA A 29 7.18 4.39 9.39
CA ALA A 29 6.16 3.38 9.61
C ALA A 29 6.62 2.19 10.50
N LEU A 30 7.90 2.01 10.76
CA LEU A 30 8.41 1.06 11.75
C LEU A 30 8.21 1.54 13.21
N ALA A 31 8.08 2.84 13.41
CA ALA A 31 8.06 3.44 14.74
C ALA A 31 7.04 2.84 15.72
N PRO A 32 5.77 2.59 15.39
CA PRO A 32 4.81 2.03 16.33
C PRO A 32 5.15 0.60 16.79
N SER A 33 5.69 -0.24 15.90
CA SER A 33 6.08 -1.60 16.27
C SER A 33 7.33 -1.61 17.17
N LEU A 34 8.31 -0.77 16.86
CA LEU A 34 9.51 -0.61 17.68
C LEU A 34 9.18 0.03 19.05
N PHE A 35 8.26 1.01 19.06
CA PHE A 35 7.77 1.60 20.29
C PHE A 35 7.16 0.55 21.21
N VAL A 36 6.23 -0.28 20.71
CA VAL A 36 5.60 -1.32 21.52
C VAL A 36 6.63 -2.34 22.02
N LEU A 37 7.57 -2.77 21.16
CA LEU A 37 8.65 -3.67 21.53
C LEU A 37 9.47 -3.11 22.69
N ILE A 38 9.96 -1.86 22.56
CA ILE A 38 10.83 -1.26 23.56
C ILE A 38 10.06 -0.97 24.87
N VAL A 39 8.80 -0.54 24.78
CA VAL A 39 7.98 -0.28 25.98
C VAL A 39 7.74 -1.56 26.76
N LEU A 40 7.36 -2.65 26.09
CA LEU A 40 7.10 -3.91 26.77
C LEU A 40 8.37 -4.54 27.34
N ASP A 41 9.48 -4.47 26.64
CA ASP A 41 10.72 -5.13 27.06
C ASP A 41 11.53 -4.31 28.07
N LYS A 42 11.54 -2.97 27.95
CA LYS A 42 12.36 -2.11 28.80
C LYS A 42 11.56 -1.38 29.88
N TYR A 43 10.45 -0.72 29.50
CA TYR A 43 9.71 0.08 30.46
C TYR A 43 9.00 -0.80 31.50
N LEU A 44 8.30 -1.86 31.08
CA LEU A 44 7.63 -2.75 32.04
C LEU A 44 8.61 -3.49 32.94
N ALA A 45 9.85 -3.74 32.49
CA ALA A 45 10.88 -4.37 33.30
C ALA A 45 11.56 -3.40 34.28
N SER A 46 11.73 -2.11 33.90
CA SER A 46 12.50 -1.12 34.70
C SER A 46 11.64 -0.13 35.49
N GLY A 47 10.39 0.11 35.07
CA GLY A 47 9.48 1.08 35.69
C GLY A 47 9.89 2.56 35.52
N ILE A 48 10.91 2.87 34.67
CA ILE A 48 11.45 4.22 34.52
C ILE A 48 10.53 5.08 33.63
N THR A 49 9.74 5.95 34.25
CA THR A 49 8.74 6.80 33.57
C THR A 49 9.35 7.79 32.56
N SER A 50 10.57 8.30 32.82
CA SER A 50 11.27 9.19 31.88
C SER A 50 11.56 8.52 30.54
N THR A 51 11.87 7.21 30.54
CA THR A 51 12.08 6.43 29.33
C THR A 51 10.78 6.31 28.52
N LEU A 52 9.64 6.05 29.18
CA LEU A 52 8.35 5.99 28.53
C LEU A 52 7.98 7.32 27.85
N ILE A 53 8.17 8.44 28.57
CA ILE A 53 7.86 9.76 28.04
C ILE A 53 8.73 10.05 26.80
N SER A 54 10.04 9.83 26.88
CA SER A 54 10.96 10.07 25.77
C SER A 54 10.62 9.23 24.55
N LEU A 55 10.32 7.92 24.73
CA LEU A 55 9.92 7.03 23.65
C LEU A 55 8.60 7.45 23.03
N SER A 56 7.61 7.84 23.86
CA SER A 56 6.30 8.28 23.38
C SER A 56 6.41 9.55 22.54
N VAL A 57 7.16 10.54 23.01
CA VAL A 57 7.41 11.79 22.29
C VAL A 57 8.12 11.49 20.96
N GLY A 58 9.17 10.67 20.97
CA GLY A 58 9.87 10.25 19.75
C GLY A 58 8.97 9.54 18.74
N ALA A 59 8.14 8.61 19.21
CA ALA A 59 7.20 7.90 18.36
C ALA A 59 6.13 8.83 17.72
N ILE A 60 5.60 9.79 18.52
CA ILE A 60 4.65 10.80 18.03
C ILE A 60 5.30 11.69 16.96
N ILE A 61 6.53 12.14 17.19
CA ILE A 61 7.27 12.95 16.21
C ILE A 61 7.43 12.17 14.89
N LEU A 62 7.83 10.89 14.94
CA LEU A 62 7.98 10.05 13.75
C LEU A 62 6.65 9.86 13.02
N LEU A 63 5.53 9.71 13.73
CA LEU A 63 4.20 9.63 13.13
C LEU A 63 3.78 10.94 12.46
N CYS A 64 4.09 12.08 13.06
CA CYS A 64 3.86 13.39 12.45
C CYS A 64 4.68 13.57 11.15
N PHE A 65 5.94 13.13 11.15
CA PHE A 65 6.76 13.12 9.95
C PHE A 65 6.19 12.17 8.87
N GLU A 66 5.79 10.95 9.25
CA GLU A 66 5.13 10.01 8.33
C GLU A 66 3.91 10.65 7.66
N PHE A 67 3.04 11.29 8.45
CA PHE A 67 1.86 11.98 7.95
C PHE A 67 2.21 13.10 6.98
N ALA A 68 3.15 13.99 7.36
CA ALA A 68 3.56 15.11 6.53
C ALA A 68 4.17 14.65 5.18
N PHE A 69 5.04 13.65 5.21
CA PHE A 69 5.63 13.08 3.98
C PHE A 69 4.59 12.39 3.11
N ARG A 70 3.62 11.66 3.68
CA ARG A 70 2.51 11.07 2.93
C ARG A 70 1.66 12.12 2.24
N GLN A 71 1.35 13.23 2.93
CA GLN A 71 0.54 14.32 2.38
C GLN A 71 1.26 15.03 1.24
N ASN A 72 2.53 15.39 1.44
CA ASN A 72 3.34 16.04 0.41
C ASN A 72 3.50 15.14 -0.82
N ARG A 73 3.81 13.86 -0.63
CA ARG A 73 3.91 12.91 -1.74
C ARG A 73 2.59 12.76 -2.49
N ALA A 74 1.46 12.71 -1.77
CA ALA A 74 0.14 12.59 -2.40
C ALA A 74 -0.18 13.80 -3.30
N SER A 75 0.12 15.02 -2.84
CA SER A 75 -0.07 16.24 -3.65
C SER A 75 0.80 16.26 -4.90
N MET A 76 2.07 15.84 -4.80
CA MET A 76 2.97 15.72 -5.95
C MET A 76 2.47 14.70 -6.98
N ILE A 77 2.06 13.51 -6.53
CA ILE A 77 1.50 12.47 -7.42
C ILE A 77 0.22 12.97 -8.08
N GLN A 78 -0.64 13.67 -7.34
CA GLN A 78 -1.87 14.24 -7.89
C GLN A 78 -1.60 15.26 -8.98
N ALA A 79 -0.64 16.17 -8.77
CA ALA A 79 -0.22 17.15 -9.76
C ALA A 79 0.32 16.47 -11.04
N LEU A 80 1.16 15.43 -10.87
CA LEU A 80 1.71 14.66 -11.97
C LEU A 80 0.62 13.91 -12.75
N ASN A 81 -0.29 13.23 -12.06
CA ASN A 81 -1.42 12.51 -12.66
C ASN A 81 -2.32 13.47 -13.43
N ARG A 82 -2.63 14.65 -12.88
CA ARG A 82 -3.42 15.68 -13.58
C ARG A 82 -2.74 16.09 -14.89
N LYS A 83 -1.43 16.36 -14.87
CA LYS A 83 -0.66 16.74 -16.05
C LYS A 83 -0.68 15.69 -17.16
N ILE A 84 -0.66 14.39 -16.80
CA ILE A 84 -0.65 13.27 -17.75
C ILE A 84 -2.03 13.01 -18.34
N PHE A 85 -3.09 13.04 -17.52
CA PHE A 85 -4.43 12.58 -17.93
C PHE A 85 -5.38 13.71 -18.37
N GLN A 86 -5.14 14.95 -17.98
CA GLN A 86 -5.97 16.08 -18.37
C GLN A 86 -6.12 16.23 -19.91
N PRO A 87 -5.06 16.08 -20.73
CA PRO A 87 -5.19 16.15 -22.17
C PRO A 87 -6.12 15.08 -22.76
N ILE A 88 -6.07 13.85 -22.22
CA ILE A 88 -6.93 12.74 -22.67
C ILE A 88 -8.40 13.03 -22.34
N VAL A 89 -8.67 13.50 -21.12
CA VAL A 89 -10.03 13.89 -20.70
C VAL A 89 -10.57 15.04 -21.52
N ASN A 90 -9.74 16.05 -21.83
CA ASN A 90 -10.14 17.18 -22.63
C ASN A 90 -10.46 16.78 -24.10
N ALA A 91 -9.62 15.92 -24.70
CA ALA A 91 -9.88 15.37 -26.04
C ALA A 91 -11.17 14.55 -26.09
N LEU A 92 -11.44 13.76 -25.07
CA LEU A 92 -12.66 12.99 -24.92
C LEU A 92 -13.90 13.91 -24.83
N ASN A 93 -13.86 14.91 -23.95
CA ASN A 93 -14.97 15.85 -23.76
C ASN A 93 -15.26 16.66 -25.04
N LYS A 94 -14.21 17.01 -25.80
CA LYS A 94 -14.35 17.69 -27.08
C LYS A 94 -15.10 16.80 -28.07
N LYS A 95 -14.68 15.55 -28.23
CA LYS A 95 -15.28 14.62 -29.18
C LYS A 95 -16.72 14.23 -28.80
N ILE A 96 -17.04 14.09 -27.50
CA ILE A 96 -18.41 13.87 -27.03
C ILE A 96 -19.35 15.01 -27.45
N LYS A 97 -18.85 16.26 -27.43
CA LYS A 97 -19.64 17.43 -27.83
C LYS A 97 -19.83 17.52 -29.35
N GLU A 98 -18.87 17.04 -30.13
CA GLU A 98 -18.85 17.14 -31.59
C GLU A 98 -19.60 16.00 -32.32
N THR A 99 -19.80 14.87 -31.65
CA THR A 99 -20.37 13.66 -32.24
C THR A 99 -21.69 13.27 -31.55
N GLN A 100 -22.74 13.02 -32.34
CA GLN A 100 -23.96 12.36 -31.80
C GLN A 100 -23.64 10.91 -31.47
N ILE A 101 -23.42 10.61 -30.18
CA ILE A 101 -23.00 9.32 -29.68
C ILE A 101 -24.23 8.50 -29.32
N SER A 102 -24.27 7.21 -29.70
CA SER A 102 -25.29 6.26 -29.24
C SER A 102 -25.29 6.14 -27.70
N GLY A 103 -26.47 5.99 -27.10
CA GLY A 103 -26.58 5.90 -25.64
C GLY A 103 -25.76 4.75 -25.00
N GLU A 104 -25.54 3.66 -25.73
CA GLU A 104 -24.68 2.56 -25.23
C GLU A 104 -23.19 2.89 -25.33
N GLU A 105 -22.76 3.53 -26.42
CA GLU A 105 -21.37 4.00 -26.53
C GLU A 105 -21.05 5.05 -25.46
N PHE A 106 -21.98 5.96 -25.19
CA PHE A 106 -21.83 6.96 -24.14
C PHE A 106 -21.61 6.30 -22.76
N LYS A 107 -22.44 5.32 -22.37
CA LYS A 107 -22.28 4.57 -21.11
C LYS A 107 -20.94 3.85 -21.00
N THR A 108 -20.46 3.30 -22.12
CA THR A 108 -19.17 2.59 -22.15
C THR A 108 -18.00 3.55 -21.93
N ILE A 109 -18.06 4.73 -22.57
CA ILE A 109 -17.06 5.78 -22.45
C ILE A 109 -17.07 6.41 -21.06
N GLU A 110 -18.25 6.63 -20.50
CA GLU A 110 -18.43 7.15 -19.13
C GLU A 110 -17.82 6.19 -18.11
N LYS A 111 -18.09 4.88 -18.23
CA LYS A 111 -17.47 3.85 -17.38
C LYS A 111 -15.94 3.86 -17.53
N ALA A 112 -15.42 3.93 -18.74
CA ALA A 112 -13.97 4.00 -18.98
C ALA A 112 -13.36 5.27 -18.35
N GLY A 113 -14.02 6.41 -18.46
CA GLY A 113 -13.62 7.67 -17.82
C GLY A 113 -13.60 7.58 -16.29
N ALA A 114 -14.61 6.95 -15.70
CA ALA A 114 -14.67 6.71 -14.25
C ALA A 114 -13.53 5.80 -13.76
N VAL A 115 -13.20 4.73 -14.52
CA VAL A 115 -12.07 3.84 -14.24
C VAL A 115 -10.75 4.59 -14.29
N ILE A 116 -10.54 5.45 -15.29
CA ILE A 116 -9.32 6.27 -15.39
C ILE A 116 -9.24 7.22 -14.21
N LYS A 117 -10.31 7.92 -13.87
CA LYS A 117 -10.36 8.85 -12.74
C LYS A 117 -10.06 8.15 -11.42
N GLY A 118 -10.63 6.96 -11.19
CA GLY A 118 -10.38 6.16 -10.00
C GLY A 118 -8.91 5.70 -9.90
N ALA A 119 -8.35 5.22 -11.00
CA ALA A 119 -6.98 4.70 -11.04
C ALA A 119 -5.91 5.81 -11.07
N THR A 120 -6.27 7.08 -11.31
CA THR A 120 -5.37 8.24 -11.18
C THR A 120 -5.32 8.80 -9.77
N ASN A 121 -6.00 8.17 -8.81
CA ASN A 121 -5.90 8.56 -7.41
C ASN A 121 -4.44 8.44 -6.94
N SER A 122 -3.97 9.47 -6.22
CA SER A 122 -2.60 9.54 -5.68
C SER A 122 -2.27 8.33 -4.79
N SER A 123 -3.25 7.78 -4.08
CA SER A 123 -3.09 6.59 -3.24
C SER A 123 -2.67 5.36 -4.02
N ILE A 124 -3.26 5.11 -5.20
CA ILE A 124 -2.94 3.94 -6.03
C ILE A 124 -1.50 3.99 -6.52
N THR A 125 -1.08 5.17 -7.01
CA THR A 125 0.33 5.39 -7.42
C THR A 125 1.28 5.26 -6.23
N GLY A 126 0.90 5.80 -5.06
CA GLY A 126 1.66 5.69 -3.83
C GLY A 126 1.88 4.23 -3.41
N TYR A 127 0.87 3.38 -3.49
CA TYR A 127 0.99 1.96 -3.12
C TYR A 127 1.97 1.18 -4.01
N ILE A 128 2.13 1.57 -5.28
CA ILE A 128 3.14 0.98 -6.15
C ILE A 128 4.54 1.44 -5.78
N LEU A 129 4.70 2.72 -5.44
CA LEU A 129 5.98 3.26 -4.98
C LEU A 129 6.39 2.68 -3.61
N ASP A 130 5.42 2.34 -2.77
CA ASP A 130 5.67 1.77 -1.44
C ASP A 130 6.04 0.28 -1.47
N TRP A 131 5.76 -0.44 -2.56
CA TRP A 131 6.00 -1.89 -2.64
C TRP A 131 7.44 -2.33 -2.31
N PRO A 132 8.51 -1.69 -2.83
CA PRO A 132 9.86 -2.09 -2.47
C PRO A 132 10.13 -1.94 -0.97
N PHE A 133 9.46 -0.99 -0.32
CA PHE A 133 9.65 -0.70 1.11
C PHE A 133 8.84 -1.64 2.02
N VAL A 134 7.85 -2.37 1.49
CA VAL A 134 7.20 -3.48 2.22
C VAL A 134 8.21 -4.55 2.58
N LEU A 135 9.24 -4.77 1.74
CA LEU A 135 10.34 -5.68 2.05
C LEU A 135 11.13 -5.25 3.30
N MET A 136 11.20 -3.96 3.61
CA MET A 136 11.83 -3.47 4.85
C MET A 136 11.11 -4.02 6.09
N PHE A 137 9.79 -4.14 6.05
CA PHE A 137 9.02 -4.73 7.16
C PHE A 137 9.35 -6.21 7.34
N VAL A 138 9.52 -6.96 6.24
CA VAL A 138 9.92 -8.37 6.28
C VAL A 138 11.35 -8.51 6.80
N ILE A 139 12.27 -7.65 6.36
CA ILE A 139 13.66 -7.63 6.84
C ILE A 139 13.69 -7.31 8.35
N ALA A 140 12.96 -6.29 8.78
CA ALA A 140 12.87 -5.96 10.21
C ALA A 140 12.27 -7.12 11.03
N LEU A 141 11.27 -7.83 10.49
CA LEU A 141 10.73 -9.03 11.11
C LEU A 141 11.76 -10.15 11.25
N LEU A 142 12.61 -10.37 10.26
CA LEU A 142 13.69 -11.38 10.32
C LEU A 142 14.64 -11.12 11.48
N PHE A 143 14.94 -9.85 11.76
CA PHE A 143 15.81 -9.48 12.88
C PHE A 143 15.12 -9.57 14.24
N ILE A 144 13.81 -9.30 14.31
CA ILE A 144 13.06 -9.32 15.57
C ILE A 144 12.58 -10.74 15.90
N ASN A 145 11.96 -11.41 14.91
CA ASN A 145 11.34 -12.72 15.06
C ASN A 145 11.26 -13.42 13.71
N TRP A 146 12.21 -14.31 13.43
CA TRP A 146 12.31 -15.01 12.15
C TRP A 146 11.10 -15.92 11.86
N THR A 147 10.48 -16.51 12.90
CA THR A 147 9.27 -17.33 12.72
C THR A 147 8.08 -16.47 12.25
N ALA A 148 7.90 -15.29 12.85
CA ALA A 148 6.89 -14.33 12.42
C ALA A 148 7.14 -13.83 10.98
N ALA A 149 8.40 -13.66 10.59
CA ALA A 149 8.76 -13.26 9.23
C ALA A 149 8.36 -14.32 8.18
N ILE A 150 8.58 -15.61 8.47
CA ILE A 150 8.16 -16.70 7.59
C ILE A 150 6.64 -16.74 7.47
N ILE A 151 5.93 -16.70 8.61
CA ILE A 151 4.47 -16.71 8.63
C ILE A 151 3.92 -15.53 7.83
N ALA A 152 4.40 -14.30 8.11
CA ALA A 152 3.97 -13.10 7.40
C ALA A 152 4.22 -13.21 5.89
N SER A 153 5.37 -13.75 5.47
CA SER A 153 5.71 -13.93 4.05
C SER A 153 4.75 -14.89 3.35
N ILE A 154 4.39 -16.01 4.00
CA ILE A 154 3.42 -16.98 3.47
C ILE A 154 2.06 -16.30 3.31
N PHE A 155 1.56 -15.60 4.34
CA PHE A 155 0.28 -14.90 4.28
C PHE A 155 0.27 -13.77 3.23
N MET A 156 1.39 -13.06 3.04
CA MET A 156 1.52 -12.06 1.98
C MET A 156 1.39 -12.68 0.59
N ILE A 157 2.03 -13.83 0.34
CA ILE A 157 1.92 -14.53 -0.94
C ILE A 157 0.48 -14.99 -1.17
N ILE A 158 -0.14 -15.63 -0.18
CA ILE A 158 -1.54 -16.05 -0.24
C ILE A 158 -2.45 -14.86 -0.56
N MET A 159 -2.28 -13.75 0.15
CA MET A 159 -3.06 -12.53 -0.06
C MET A 159 -2.91 -12.00 -1.49
N MET A 160 -1.69 -11.94 -2.02
CA MET A 160 -1.43 -11.46 -3.38
C MET A 160 -2.08 -12.35 -4.43
N VAL A 161 -2.00 -13.67 -4.28
CA VAL A 161 -2.60 -14.64 -5.20
C VAL A 161 -4.13 -14.53 -5.17
N LEU A 162 -4.73 -14.56 -3.98
CA LEU A 162 -6.19 -14.49 -3.83
C LEU A 162 -6.76 -13.16 -4.31
N THR A 163 -6.09 -12.04 -4.04
CA THR A 163 -6.51 -10.72 -4.56
C THR A 163 -6.45 -10.68 -6.08
N ALA A 164 -5.39 -11.22 -6.69
CA ALA A 164 -5.27 -11.29 -8.15
C ALA A 164 -6.36 -12.17 -8.79
N GLN A 165 -6.69 -13.31 -8.19
CA GLN A 165 -7.76 -14.19 -8.69
C GLN A 165 -9.14 -13.56 -8.59
N ARG A 166 -9.47 -12.91 -7.47
CA ARG A 166 -10.78 -12.27 -7.25
C ARG A 166 -11.04 -11.12 -8.20
N VAL A 167 -10.03 -10.34 -8.52
CA VAL A 167 -10.17 -9.26 -9.50
C VAL A 167 -10.42 -9.81 -10.91
N ASN A 168 -9.80 -10.94 -11.28
CA ASN A 168 -10.07 -11.59 -12.55
C ASN A 168 -11.52 -12.11 -12.66
N LEU A 169 -12.14 -12.44 -11.53
CA LEU A 169 -13.53 -12.95 -11.46
C LEU A 169 -14.57 -11.83 -11.33
N ASN A 170 -14.18 -10.53 -11.42
CA ASN A 170 -15.06 -9.37 -11.24
C ASN A 170 -15.89 -9.38 -9.94
N LEU A 171 -15.38 -10.02 -8.89
CA LEU A 171 -16.04 -10.07 -7.60
C LEU A 171 -16.03 -8.69 -6.94
N GLN A 172 -17.11 -8.34 -6.27
CA GLN A 172 -17.32 -7.03 -5.64
C GLN A 172 -16.15 -6.62 -4.74
N GLN A 173 -15.87 -5.32 -4.70
CA GLN A 173 -14.78 -4.71 -3.93
C GLN A 173 -14.87 -5.06 -2.42
N ASP A 174 -16.07 -5.22 -1.88
CA ASP A 174 -16.32 -5.59 -0.49
C ASP A 174 -15.77 -6.99 -0.15
N SER A 175 -15.84 -7.93 -1.10
CA SER A 175 -15.30 -9.29 -0.92
C SER A 175 -13.78 -9.32 -0.73
N THR A 176 -13.03 -8.36 -1.28
CA THR A 176 -11.57 -8.28 -1.08
C THR A 176 -11.20 -7.67 0.27
N ALA A 177 -12.03 -6.75 0.79
CA ALA A 177 -11.84 -6.18 2.13
C ALA A 177 -12.08 -7.22 3.22
N ASN A 178 -13.16 -7.99 3.09
CA ASN A 178 -13.46 -9.08 4.03
C ASN A 178 -12.37 -10.16 4.05
N LEU A 179 -11.81 -10.50 2.89
CA LEU A 179 -10.68 -11.42 2.81
C LEU A 179 -9.44 -10.88 3.53
N GLU A 180 -9.15 -9.59 3.38
CA GLU A 180 -8.02 -8.93 4.06
C GLU A 180 -8.16 -9.04 5.59
N ILE A 181 -9.34 -8.73 6.12
CA ILE A 181 -9.64 -8.81 7.55
C ILE A 181 -9.48 -10.24 8.05
N PHE A 182 -10.03 -11.22 7.32
CA PHE A 182 -9.94 -12.64 7.68
C PHE A 182 -8.49 -13.14 7.69
N LEU A 183 -7.71 -12.89 6.64
CA LEU A 183 -6.31 -13.31 6.56
C LEU A 183 -5.44 -12.61 7.61
N MET A 184 -5.72 -11.34 7.91
CA MET A 184 -5.00 -10.60 8.95
C MET A 184 -5.29 -11.17 10.34
N GLY A 185 -6.54 -11.52 10.62
CA GLY A 185 -6.92 -12.20 11.86
C GLY A 185 -6.27 -13.58 12.01
N LEU A 186 -6.29 -14.40 10.95
CA LEU A 186 -5.66 -15.71 10.91
C LEU A 186 -4.13 -15.62 11.14
N MET A 187 -3.47 -14.70 10.45
CA MET A 187 -2.04 -14.44 10.61
C MET A 187 -1.72 -14.03 12.06
N THR A 188 -2.51 -13.11 12.64
CA THR A 188 -2.34 -12.68 14.03
C THR A 188 -2.45 -13.85 15.00
N ILE A 189 -3.49 -14.69 14.88
CA ILE A 189 -3.67 -15.88 15.72
C ILE A 189 -2.49 -16.82 15.57
N THR A 190 -2.03 -17.07 14.34
CA THR A 190 -0.91 -17.98 14.07
C THR A 190 0.39 -17.46 14.67
N ILE A 191 0.71 -16.16 14.48
CA ILE A 191 1.92 -15.55 15.05
C ILE A 191 1.89 -15.59 16.57
N LEU A 192 0.76 -15.23 17.19
CA LEU A 192 0.63 -15.22 18.64
C LEU A 192 0.66 -16.64 19.23
N ALA A 193 0.00 -17.61 18.61
CA ALA A 193 0.00 -19.00 19.10
C ALA A 193 1.40 -19.61 19.05
N ILE A 194 2.06 -19.56 17.87
CA ILE A 194 3.40 -20.13 17.70
C ILE A 194 4.44 -19.35 18.52
N GLY A 195 4.32 -18.00 18.51
CA GLY A 195 5.23 -17.13 19.26
C GLY A 195 5.10 -17.30 20.77
N SER A 196 3.87 -17.43 21.32
CA SER A 196 3.66 -17.70 22.76
C SER A 196 4.26 -19.04 23.17
N TYR A 197 4.10 -20.07 22.34
CA TYR A 197 4.77 -21.34 22.56
C TYR A 197 6.29 -21.19 22.58
N SER A 198 6.88 -20.44 21.65
CA SER A 198 8.32 -20.20 21.59
C SER A 198 8.83 -19.41 22.80
N VAL A 199 8.06 -18.43 23.29
CA VAL A 199 8.40 -17.66 24.50
C VAL A 199 8.49 -18.57 25.72
N LEU A 200 7.49 -19.45 25.90
CA LEU A 200 7.39 -20.31 27.09
C LEU A 200 8.39 -21.49 27.08
N GLN A 201 8.62 -22.11 25.91
CA GLN A 201 9.45 -23.30 25.81
C GLN A 201 10.94 -23.00 25.63
N TYR A 202 11.27 -21.98 24.90
CA TYR A 202 12.66 -21.71 24.49
C TYR A 202 13.22 -20.40 25.06
N GLY A 203 12.38 -19.49 25.55
CA GLY A 203 12.82 -18.19 26.07
C GLY A 203 13.55 -17.29 25.04
N ASN A 204 13.53 -17.67 23.77
CA ASN A 204 14.29 -17.02 22.71
C ASN A 204 13.69 -15.71 22.20
N ILE A 205 12.44 -15.43 22.56
CA ILE A 205 11.68 -14.28 22.09
C ILE A 205 11.04 -13.61 23.31
N THR A 206 11.12 -12.28 23.39
CA THR A 206 10.47 -11.50 24.43
C THR A 206 8.99 -11.24 24.10
N LEU A 207 8.19 -10.90 25.09
CA LEU A 207 6.79 -10.54 24.89
C LEU A 207 6.66 -9.30 24.00
N GLY A 208 7.55 -8.32 24.17
CA GLY A 208 7.61 -7.13 23.35
C GLY A 208 7.95 -7.44 21.89
N ALA A 209 8.91 -8.34 21.67
CA ALA A 209 9.26 -8.82 20.33
C ALA A 209 8.09 -9.56 19.66
N LEU A 210 7.33 -10.34 20.42
CA LEU A 210 6.16 -11.05 19.90
C LEU A 210 5.06 -10.08 19.45
N ILE A 211 4.67 -9.13 20.29
CA ILE A 211 3.62 -8.16 19.98
C ILE A 211 4.08 -7.18 18.89
N GLY A 212 5.31 -6.67 18.99
CA GLY A 212 5.91 -5.80 17.99
C GLY A 212 6.00 -6.45 16.61
N SER A 213 6.38 -7.74 16.56
CA SER A 213 6.42 -8.50 15.29
C SER A 213 5.02 -8.72 14.70
N ASN A 214 3.98 -8.93 15.50
CA ASN A 214 2.61 -9.03 15.01
C ASN A 214 2.11 -7.73 14.38
N ILE A 215 2.42 -6.58 14.98
CA ILE A 215 2.08 -5.26 14.41
C ILE A 215 2.80 -5.05 13.08
N LEU A 216 4.08 -5.41 13.02
CA LEU A 216 4.90 -5.25 11.82
C LEU A 216 4.45 -6.18 10.69
N ALA A 217 4.11 -7.45 11.01
CA ALA A 217 3.55 -8.41 10.08
C ALA A 217 2.21 -7.94 9.49
N SER A 218 1.34 -7.35 10.32
CA SER A 218 0.07 -6.78 9.88
C SER A 218 0.28 -5.62 8.90
N ARG A 219 1.26 -4.77 9.13
CA ARG A 219 1.63 -3.68 8.19
C ARG A 219 2.20 -4.21 6.88
N ALA A 220 3.04 -5.25 6.92
CA ALA A 220 3.56 -5.90 5.74
C ALA A 220 2.43 -6.51 4.88
N LEU A 221 1.50 -7.23 5.50
CA LEU A 221 0.34 -7.82 4.82
C LEU A 221 -0.56 -6.76 4.18
N GLN A 222 -0.87 -5.67 4.89
CA GLN A 222 -1.64 -4.54 4.36
C GLN A 222 -0.92 -3.90 3.16
N GLY A 223 0.41 -3.72 3.25
CA GLY A 223 1.23 -3.20 2.16
C GLY A 223 1.15 -4.08 0.90
N ALA A 224 1.26 -5.40 1.06
CA ALA A 224 1.12 -6.37 -0.03
C ALA A 224 -0.27 -6.31 -0.68
N ASN A 225 -1.34 -6.23 0.12
CA ASN A 225 -2.71 -6.12 -0.40
C ASN A 225 -2.94 -4.80 -1.15
N LYS A 226 -2.47 -3.67 -0.60
CA LYS A 226 -2.55 -2.36 -1.27
C LYS A 226 -1.83 -2.38 -2.61
N PHE A 227 -0.65 -3.00 -2.69
CA PHE A 227 0.07 -3.18 -3.94
C PHE A 227 -0.69 -4.06 -4.94
N ALA A 228 -1.24 -5.20 -4.51
CA ALA A 228 -2.02 -6.07 -5.38
C ALA A 228 -3.24 -5.35 -5.98
N LYS A 229 -4.00 -4.61 -5.15
CA LYS A 229 -5.12 -3.77 -5.59
C LYS A 229 -4.67 -2.66 -6.56
N ALA A 230 -3.56 -1.99 -6.27
CA ALA A 230 -3.03 -0.92 -7.11
C ALA A 230 -2.55 -1.44 -8.47
N ARG A 231 -1.88 -2.59 -8.50
CA ARG A 231 -1.44 -3.24 -9.74
C ARG A 231 -2.63 -3.51 -10.66
N GLU A 232 -3.73 -3.99 -10.10
CA GLU A 232 -4.92 -4.32 -10.88
C GLU A 232 -5.67 -3.09 -11.35
N ALA A 233 -5.81 -2.07 -10.50
CA ALA A 233 -6.38 -0.78 -10.89
C ALA A 233 -5.62 -0.14 -12.07
N ILE A 234 -4.28 -0.25 -12.10
CA ILE A 234 -3.48 0.24 -13.23
C ILE A 234 -3.72 -0.58 -14.49
N LYS A 235 -3.87 -1.90 -14.42
CA LYS A 235 -4.20 -2.71 -15.60
C LYS A 235 -5.57 -2.32 -16.17
N GLN A 236 -6.58 -2.13 -15.32
CA GLN A 236 -7.90 -1.69 -15.73
C GLN A 236 -7.86 -0.31 -16.39
N ARG A 237 -7.08 0.62 -15.82
CA ARG A 237 -6.86 1.93 -16.41
C ARG A 237 -6.20 1.85 -17.78
N ASP A 238 -5.15 1.05 -17.94
CA ASP A 238 -4.45 0.91 -19.23
C ASP A 238 -5.41 0.38 -20.30
N ARG A 239 -6.31 -0.55 -19.96
CA ARG A 239 -7.38 -1.05 -20.85
C ARG A 239 -8.40 0.05 -21.18
N ALA A 240 -8.89 0.77 -20.17
CA ALA A 240 -9.84 1.86 -20.35
C ALA A 240 -9.24 3.01 -21.20
N THR A 241 -7.97 3.34 -21.00
CA THR A 241 -7.27 4.35 -21.81
C THR A 241 -7.16 3.92 -23.26
N ALA A 242 -6.84 2.65 -23.55
CA ALA A 242 -6.81 2.12 -24.90
C ALA A 242 -8.19 2.20 -25.58
N GLN A 243 -9.27 1.90 -24.85
CA GLN A 243 -10.65 2.04 -25.36
C GLN A 243 -11.00 3.49 -25.71
N ILE A 244 -10.64 4.45 -24.84
CA ILE A 244 -10.90 5.87 -25.10
C ILE A 244 -10.08 6.37 -26.31
N ILE A 245 -8.80 5.99 -26.41
CA ILE A 245 -7.95 6.38 -27.54
C ILE A 245 -8.51 5.79 -28.85
N SER A 246 -8.94 4.53 -28.85
CA SER A 246 -9.56 3.92 -30.04
C SER A 246 -10.84 4.63 -30.45
N PHE A 247 -11.65 5.07 -29.48
CA PHE A 247 -12.85 5.87 -29.74
C PHE A 247 -12.52 7.26 -30.29
N VAL A 248 -11.56 7.96 -29.70
CA VAL A 248 -11.16 9.31 -30.14
C VAL A 248 -10.59 9.27 -31.57
N ASN A 249 -9.88 8.20 -31.94
CA ASN A 249 -9.27 8.03 -33.27
C ASN A 249 -10.23 7.43 -34.32
N LYS A 250 -11.43 7.00 -33.94
CA LYS A 250 -12.46 6.53 -34.88
C LYS A 250 -12.93 7.73 -35.72
N LYS A 251 -12.67 7.69 -37.01
CA LYS A 251 -13.08 8.74 -37.98
C LYS A 251 -14.58 8.72 -38.23
#